data_992924d554268866254a2ef466f1b585
#
_entry.id   992924d554268866254a2ef466f1b585
#
_cell.length_a   1.000
_cell.length_b   1.000
_cell.length_c   1.000
_cell.angle_alpha   90.00
_cell.angle_beta   90.00
_cell.angle_gamma   90.00
#
_symmetry.space_group_name_H-M   'P 1'
#
loop_
_entity.id
_entity.type
_entity.pdbx_description
1 polymer ?
#
loop_
_entity_poly.entity_id
_entity_poly.type
_entity_poly.pdbx_seq_one_letter_code
_entity_poly.pdbx_strand_id
1 'polypeptide(L)'
;MLAVLAVILAAGLTACGDTGTGASGGQRGPATAALTDLDPVPLTPPPAPALPVTVRSFDGTEVTVGSADRIVAADRYGTLAQTVWALGLGANLVGRSTAAAFPAVRDVPNVTGGSGSLNVESILALRPTVFLTDTTSAAPAVREQLRAAGLAVVYFDPQRTMDGVVPQIEAVAAALGVPDRGAQLAQRTRDEIAAATAAVPEQDPPLRIAFLYLRSTAITMIAGPGSGADALIAAIGGVDAGTAAGVSEPFTAITSEGMINAAPDVILVMTDGLQSVGGLDGLAKVPGIAQTPAGRDRRVVDMSDAVLLSFGPNTGRVVAALSDAVYGA
;
A
#
# COMPACT_ATOMS: atom_id res chain seq x y z
N MET A 1 81.37 -14.14 30.01
CA MET A 1 80.64 -14.80 28.92
C MET A 1 79.47 -13.93 28.57
N LEU A 2 79.40 -13.51 27.32
CA LEU A 2 78.62 -12.40 26.79
C LEU A 2 77.10 -12.62 26.91
N ALA A 3 76.39 -11.62 27.44
CA ALA A 3 74.93 -11.43 27.28
C ALA A 3 74.68 -10.38 26.18
N VAL A 4 73.96 -10.80 25.12
CA VAL A 4 73.57 -9.93 24.02
C VAL A 4 72.19 -9.33 24.36
N LEU A 5 72.11 -8.01 24.43
CA LEU A 5 70.93 -7.22 24.69
C LEU A 5 70.28 -6.90 23.34
N ALA A 6 69.10 -7.43 23.05
CA ALA A 6 68.31 -7.07 21.86
C ALA A 6 67.30 -5.94 22.22
N VAL A 7 67.52 -4.77 21.64
CA VAL A 7 66.63 -3.62 21.75
C VAL A 7 65.59 -3.76 20.65
N ILE A 8 64.28 -3.92 21.01
CA ILE A 8 63.16 -3.89 20.11
C ILE A 8 62.63 -2.45 20.08
N LEU A 9 62.75 -1.82 18.90
CA LEU A 9 62.22 -0.49 18.60
C LEU A 9 60.72 -0.65 18.23
N ALA A 10 59.84 -0.23 19.12
CA ALA A 10 58.41 -0.18 18.83
C ALA A 10 58.08 1.12 18.06
N ALA A 11 57.80 1.01 16.76
CA ALA A 11 57.26 2.09 15.96
C ALA A 11 55.77 2.27 16.26
N GLY A 12 55.39 3.35 16.93
CA GLY A 12 54.00 3.73 17.15
C GLY A 12 53.39 4.24 15.86
N LEU A 13 52.41 3.51 15.34
CA LEU A 13 51.47 4.01 14.32
C LEU A 13 50.39 4.83 15.02
N THR A 14 50.50 6.16 14.92
CA THR A 14 49.42 7.06 15.23
C THR A 14 48.35 6.92 14.14
N ALA A 15 47.26 6.19 14.43
CA ALA A 15 46.06 6.23 13.65
C ALA A 15 45.42 7.59 13.87
N CYS A 16 45.38 8.44 12.83
CA CYS A 16 44.54 9.60 12.77
C CYS A 16 43.08 9.07 12.78
N GLY A 17 42.40 9.27 13.90
CA GLY A 17 40.99 9.11 13.98
C GLY A 17 40.31 10.17 13.10
N ASP A 18 39.74 9.72 12.00
CA ASP A 18 38.82 10.54 11.19
C ASP A 18 37.55 10.75 12.04
N THR A 19 37.44 11.93 12.64
CA THR A 19 36.18 12.38 13.24
C THR A 19 35.23 12.75 12.11
N GLY A 20 34.70 11.72 11.45
CA GLY A 20 33.57 11.86 10.56
C GLY A 20 32.40 12.42 11.34
N THR A 21 32.11 13.70 11.15
CA THR A 21 30.83 14.31 11.48
C THR A 21 29.73 13.42 10.92
N GLY A 22 28.93 12.83 11.82
CA GLY A 22 27.82 11.95 11.46
C GLY A 22 26.79 12.70 10.61
N ALA A 23 26.94 12.61 9.30
CA ALA A 23 25.81 12.72 8.43
C ALA A 23 24.97 11.46 8.67
N SER A 24 23.79 11.60 9.21
CA SER A 24 22.76 10.56 9.28
C SER A 24 22.39 10.16 7.85
N GLY A 25 23.21 9.29 7.26
CA GLY A 25 22.99 8.76 5.93
C GLY A 25 21.96 7.65 6.02
N GLY A 26 20.72 7.92 5.71
CA GLY A 26 19.73 6.88 5.46
C GLY A 26 20.28 5.86 4.44
N GLN A 27 19.68 4.68 4.40
CA GLN A 27 20.13 3.55 3.60
C GLN A 27 20.41 3.98 2.14
N ARG A 28 21.63 3.80 1.66
CA ARG A 28 22.02 4.05 0.28
C ARG A 28 21.82 2.77 -0.52
N GLY A 29 21.27 2.90 -1.74
CA GLY A 29 21.01 1.77 -2.63
C GLY A 29 19.58 1.24 -2.55
N PRO A 30 19.29 0.13 -3.25
CA PRO A 30 17.95 -0.44 -3.31
C PRO A 30 17.60 -1.19 -2.02
N ALA A 31 16.30 -1.12 -1.64
CA ALA A 31 15.74 -1.86 -0.52
C ALA A 31 14.33 -2.36 -0.85
N THR A 32 13.91 -3.45 -0.24
CA THR A 32 12.53 -3.94 -0.31
C THR A 32 11.85 -3.76 1.03
N ALA A 33 10.78 -2.99 1.08
CA ALA A 33 9.91 -2.90 2.25
C ALA A 33 9.04 -4.17 2.31
N ALA A 34 9.44 -5.12 3.16
CA ALA A 34 8.79 -6.42 3.24
C ALA A 34 7.93 -6.55 4.50
N LEU A 35 6.71 -7.04 4.35
CA LEU A 35 5.95 -7.58 5.47
C LEU A 35 6.32 -9.04 5.66
N THR A 36 6.49 -9.47 6.91
CA THR A 36 6.73 -10.89 7.25
C THR A 36 5.62 -11.80 6.72
N ASP A 37 4.38 -11.29 6.74
CA ASP A 37 3.19 -11.93 6.21
C ASP A 37 2.33 -10.89 5.53
N LEU A 38 1.95 -11.12 4.28
CA LEU A 38 1.08 -10.24 3.50
C LEU A 38 -0.39 -10.41 3.90
N ASP A 39 -0.76 -11.54 4.50
CA ASP A 39 -2.12 -11.78 4.94
C ASP A 39 -2.49 -10.82 6.09
N PRO A 40 -3.68 -10.20 6.04
CA PRO A 40 -4.18 -9.48 7.20
C PRO A 40 -4.45 -10.44 8.34
N VAL A 41 -4.05 -10.09 9.56
CA VAL A 41 -4.28 -10.94 10.75
C VAL A 41 -5.77 -10.97 11.08
N PRO A 42 -6.45 -12.12 10.98
CA PRO A 42 -7.89 -12.19 11.23
C PRO A 42 -8.22 -12.11 12.72
N LEU A 43 -9.35 -11.51 13.04
CA LEU A 43 -9.95 -11.63 14.38
C LEU A 43 -10.53 -13.03 14.55
N THR A 44 -10.24 -13.65 15.70
CA THR A 44 -10.71 -15.00 16.06
C THR A 44 -11.51 -14.98 17.37
N PRO A 45 -12.49 -15.89 17.56
CA PRO A 45 -13.07 -16.80 16.57
C PRO A 45 -13.84 -16.03 15.49
N PRO A 46 -14.21 -16.67 14.35
CA PRO A 46 -15.05 -16.04 13.33
C PRO A 46 -16.35 -15.51 13.93
N PRO A 47 -16.82 -14.33 13.52
CA PRO A 47 -18.06 -13.75 14.03
C PRO A 47 -19.30 -14.42 13.43
N ALA A 48 -20.42 -14.30 14.13
CA ALA A 48 -21.75 -14.56 13.57
C ALA A 48 -22.40 -13.22 13.18
N PRO A 49 -22.61 -12.94 11.89
CA PRO A 49 -23.24 -11.70 11.43
C PRO A 49 -24.66 -11.53 11.97
N ALA A 50 -24.98 -10.35 12.49
CA ALA A 50 -26.35 -9.97 12.89
C ALA A 50 -27.05 -9.32 11.67
N LEU A 51 -27.70 -10.12 10.86
CA LEU A 51 -28.38 -9.71 9.64
C LEU A 51 -29.88 -10.03 9.71
N PRO A 52 -30.78 -9.31 8.99
CA PRO A 52 -30.45 -8.24 8.03
C PRO A 52 -30.03 -6.92 8.67
N VAL A 53 -29.24 -6.12 7.92
CA VAL A 53 -28.86 -4.75 8.28
C VAL A 53 -29.09 -3.82 7.10
N THR A 54 -29.55 -2.60 7.36
CA THR A 54 -29.65 -1.55 6.35
C THR A 54 -28.57 -0.52 6.60
N VAL A 55 -27.74 -0.25 5.56
CA VAL A 55 -26.65 0.72 5.62
C VAL A 55 -26.78 1.75 4.52
N ARG A 56 -26.25 2.95 4.77
CA ARG A 56 -26.11 3.98 3.74
C ARG A 56 -24.81 3.72 2.98
N SER A 57 -24.94 3.37 1.71
CA SER A 57 -23.85 3.19 0.78
C SER A 57 -23.20 4.53 0.41
N PHE A 58 -21.91 4.55 0.05
CA PHE A 58 -21.18 5.78 -0.31
C PHE A 58 -21.81 6.54 -1.49
N ASP A 59 -22.49 5.85 -2.39
CA ASP A 59 -23.27 6.47 -3.48
C ASP A 59 -24.59 7.12 -3.01
N GLY A 60 -24.82 7.18 -1.70
CA GLY A 60 -25.98 7.81 -1.08
C GLY A 60 -27.24 6.93 -1.02
N THR A 61 -27.22 5.71 -1.57
CA THR A 61 -28.36 4.80 -1.52
C THR A 61 -28.42 4.01 -0.21
N GLU A 62 -29.64 3.66 0.23
CA GLU A 62 -29.82 2.69 1.32
C GLU A 62 -29.81 1.27 0.75
N VAL A 63 -29.02 0.39 1.38
CA VAL A 63 -28.89 -1.00 0.96
C VAL A 63 -29.13 -1.91 2.15
N THR A 64 -30.08 -2.85 1.99
CA THR A 64 -30.33 -3.89 2.99
C THR A 64 -29.52 -5.13 2.62
N VAL A 65 -28.60 -5.52 3.49
CA VAL A 65 -27.81 -6.75 3.40
C VAL A 65 -28.51 -7.83 4.20
N GLY A 66 -29.04 -8.84 3.54
CA GLY A 66 -29.79 -9.94 4.15
C GLY A 66 -28.93 -11.12 4.59
N SER A 67 -27.76 -11.33 3.94
CA SER A 67 -26.81 -12.40 4.26
C SER A 67 -25.39 -11.98 3.86
N ALA A 68 -24.40 -12.46 4.64
CA ALA A 68 -22.97 -12.37 4.38
C ALA A 68 -22.33 -13.74 4.15
N ASP A 69 -23.11 -14.74 3.74
CA ASP A 69 -22.61 -16.10 3.54
C ASP A 69 -21.71 -16.21 2.31
N ARG A 70 -21.94 -15.37 1.30
CA ARG A 70 -21.21 -15.36 0.04
C ARG A 70 -20.87 -13.91 -0.35
N ILE A 71 -19.67 -13.48 0.02
CA ILE A 71 -19.21 -12.10 -0.17
C ILE A 71 -18.33 -12.04 -1.42
N VAL A 72 -18.65 -11.12 -2.33
CA VAL A 72 -17.70 -10.65 -3.34
C VAL A 72 -17.18 -9.29 -2.88
N ALA A 73 -15.86 -9.14 -2.77
CA ALA A 73 -15.21 -7.89 -2.39
C ALA A 73 -14.19 -7.50 -3.47
N ALA A 74 -14.51 -6.48 -4.26
CA ALA A 74 -13.71 -6.09 -5.40
C ALA A 74 -13.64 -4.56 -5.52
N ASP A 75 -12.49 -4.04 -5.14
CA ASP A 75 -12.09 -2.64 -5.26
C ASP A 75 -10.73 -2.51 -5.94
N ARG A 76 -10.35 -1.28 -6.26
CA ARG A 76 -9.13 -0.99 -7.02
C ARG A 76 -7.84 -1.40 -6.32
N TYR A 77 -7.84 -1.43 -4.98
CA TYR A 77 -6.64 -1.61 -4.16
C TYR A 77 -6.66 -2.87 -3.29
N GLY A 78 -7.72 -3.67 -3.36
CA GLY A 78 -7.88 -4.90 -2.59
C GLY A 78 -8.21 -4.69 -1.10
N THR A 79 -8.51 -3.46 -0.70
CA THR A 79 -8.78 -3.06 0.69
C THR A 79 -9.97 -3.80 1.28
N LEU A 80 -11.06 -3.91 0.49
CA LEU A 80 -12.31 -4.51 0.97
C LEU A 80 -12.13 -6.00 1.28
N ALA A 81 -11.45 -6.74 0.40
CA ALA A 81 -11.17 -8.15 0.64
C ALA A 81 -10.24 -8.37 1.85
N GLN A 82 -9.22 -7.52 2.03
CA GLN A 82 -8.37 -7.54 3.22
C GLN A 82 -9.17 -7.26 4.50
N THR A 83 -10.10 -6.32 4.46
CA THR A 83 -10.95 -5.98 5.61
C THR A 83 -11.89 -7.11 5.95
N VAL A 84 -12.57 -7.73 4.97
CA VAL A 84 -13.42 -8.90 5.17
C VAL A 84 -12.64 -10.06 5.79
N TRP A 85 -11.42 -10.31 5.29
CA TRP A 85 -10.53 -11.32 5.86
C TRP A 85 -10.17 -11.01 7.32
N ALA A 86 -9.73 -9.80 7.60
CA ALA A 86 -9.32 -9.37 8.94
C ALA A 86 -10.47 -9.38 9.96
N LEU A 87 -11.72 -9.14 9.53
CA LEU A 87 -12.91 -9.27 10.36
C LEU A 87 -13.22 -10.72 10.78
N GLY A 88 -12.51 -11.72 10.18
CA GLY A 88 -12.73 -13.13 10.41
C GLY A 88 -13.79 -13.76 9.49
N LEU A 89 -14.18 -13.06 8.41
CA LEU A 89 -15.16 -13.51 7.42
C LEU A 89 -14.48 -14.03 6.13
N GLY A 90 -13.20 -14.36 6.18
CA GLY A 90 -12.43 -14.81 5.02
C GLY A 90 -13.00 -16.06 4.34
N ALA A 91 -13.58 -17.01 5.11
CA ALA A 91 -14.24 -18.20 4.59
C ALA A 91 -15.50 -17.89 3.75
N ASN A 92 -16.08 -16.69 3.92
CA ASN A 92 -17.27 -16.23 3.18
C ASN A 92 -16.90 -15.52 1.87
N LEU A 93 -15.61 -15.20 1.63
CA LEU A 93 -15.15 -14.59 0.38
C LEU A 93 -15.25 -15.61 -0.78
N VAL A 94 -16.14 -15.33 -1.74
CA VAL A 94 -16.34 -16.14 -2.93
C VAL A 94 -15.84 -15.46 -4.21
N GLY A 95 -15.44 -14.19 -4.15
CA GLY A 95 -14.89 -13.46 -5.28
C GLY A 95 -14.08 -12.24 -4.82
N ARG A 96 -13.02 -11.91 -5.57
CA ARG A 96 -12.10 -10.80 -5.30
C ARG A 96 -11.69 -10.05 -6.56
N SER A 97 -11.10 -8.85 -6.40
CA SER A 97 -10.40 -8.18 -7.49
C SER A 97 -8.97 -8.71 -7.69
N THR A 98 -8.36 -8.38 -8.83
CA THR A 98 -6.93 -8.67 -9.08
C THR A 98 -6.04 -8.03 -8.01
N ALA A 99 -6.38 -6.83 -7.52
CA ALA A 99 -5.60 -6.12 -6.52
C ALA A 99 -5.60 -6.82 -5.13
N ALA A 100 -6.64 -7.60 -4.82
CA ALA A 100 -6.66 -8.42 -3.61
C ALA A 100 -5.81 -9.70 -3.84
N ALA A 101 -4.48 -9.53 -3.83
CA ALA A 101 -3.51 -10.57 -4.20
C ALA A 101 -2.73 -11.13 -3.00
N PHE A 102 -3.21 -10.95 -1.77
CA PHE A 102 -2.55 -11.55 -0.60
C PHE A 102 -2.73 -13.10 -0.59
N PRO A 103 -1.77 -13.85 -0.02
CA PRO A 103 -1.70 -15.31 -0.18
C PRO A 103 -2.95 -16.08 0.19
N ALA A 104 -3.63 -15.70 1.27
CA ALA A 104 -4.80 -16.41 1.78
C ALA A 104 -6.01 -16.41 0.83
N VAL A 105 -6.09 -15.49 -0.12
CA VAL A 105 -7.20 -15.42 -1.10
C VAL A 105 -6.79 -15.82 -2.51
N ARG A 106 -5.61 -16.41 -2.70
CA ARG A 106 -5.12 -16.79 -4.04
C ARG A 106 -6.08 -17.71 -4.81
N ASP A 107 -6.77 -18.61 -4.10
CA ASP A 107 -7.71 -19.57 -4.67
C ASP A 107 -9.14 -19.02 -4.79
N VAL A 108 -9.39 -17.81 -4.27
CA VAL A 108 -10.69 -17.11 -4.42
C VAL A 108 -10.79 -16.57 -5.85
N PRO A 109 -11.89 -16.88 -6.59
CA PRO A 109 -12.08 -16.42 -7.97
C PRO A 109 -11.90 -14.92 -8.16
N ASN A 110 -11.12 -14.52 -9.17
CA ASN A 110 -10.97 -13.14 -9.58
C ASN A 110 -12.15 -12.72 -10.48
N VAL A 111 -12.87 -11.67 -10.10
CA VAL A 111 -14.00 -11.11 -10.84
C VAL A 111 -13.67 -9.89 -11.67
N THR A 112 -12.38 -9.49 -11.73
CA THR A 112 -11.91 -8.41 -12.59
C THR A 112 -11.16 -8.97 -13.78
N GLY A 113 -11.37 -8.40 -14.97
CA GLY A 113 -10.59 -8.73 -16.16
C GLY A 113 -9.18 -8.12 -16.12
N GLY A 114 -8.39 -8.38 -17.16
CA GLY A 114 -7.01 -7.90 -17.29
C GLY A 114 -6.85 -6.37 -17.26
N SER A 115 -7.90 -5.62 -17.57
CA SER A 115 -7.95 -4.16 -17.44
C SER A 115 -8.34 -3.67 -16.04
N GLY A 116 -8.60 -4.56 -15.09
CA GLY A 116 -9.16 -4.22 -13.78
C GLY A 116 -10.68 -3.97 -13.79
N SER A 117 -11.35 -4.11 -14.93
CA SER A 117 -12.79 -3.92 -15.07
C SER A 117 -13.56 -5.10 -14.50
N LEU A 118 -14.65 -4.83 -13.78
CA LEU A 118 -15.53 -5.86 -13.21
C LEU A 118 -16.23 -6.65 -14.32
N ASN A 119 -16.29 -7.96 -14.17
CA ASN A 119 -17.06 -8.85 -15.03
C ASN A 119 -18.36 -9.25 -14.30
N VAL A 120 -19.48 -8.70 -14.75
CA VAL A 120 -20.81 -8.92 -14.15
C VAL A 120 -21.20 -10.39 -14.19
N GLU A 121 -20.96 -11.09 -15.30
CA GLU A 121 -21.30 -12.50 -15.44
C GLU A 121 -20.50 -13.37 -14.46
N SER A 122 -19.20 -13.10 -14.31
CA SER A 122 -18.34 -13.77 -13.34
C SER A 122 -18.81 -13.55 -11.91
N ILE A 123 -19.24 -12.31 -11.58
CA ILE A 123 -19.79 -12.00 -10.25
C ILE A 123 -21.07 -12.82 -10.01
N LEU A 124 -22.05 -12.77 -10.93
CA LEU A 124 -23.34 -13.44 -10.78
C LEU A 124 -23.20 -14.98 -10.77
N ALA A 125 -22.25 -15.54 -11.52
CA ALA A 125 -21.97 -16.96 -11.53
C ALA A 125 -21.54 -17.49 -10.15
N LEU A 126 -20.92 -16.64 -9.32
CA LEU A 126 -20.54 -16.97 -7.95
C LEU A 126 -21.73 -16.96 -6.98
N ARG A 127 -22.92 -16.54 -7.42
CA ARG A 127 -24.14 -16.45 -6.61
C ARG A 127 -23.88 -15.73 -5.26
N PRO A 128 -23.32 -14.51 -5.27
CA PRO A 128 -23.05 -13.77 -4.05
C PRO A 128 -24.34 -13.33 -3.36
N THR A 129 -24.30 -13.17 -2.05
CA THR A 129 -25.37 -12.56 -1.25
C THR A 129 -25.16 -11.06 -1.08
N VAL A 130 -23.90 -10.59 -1.14
CA VAL A 130 -23.52 -9.19 -1.08
C VAL A 130 -22.29 -8.92 -1.93
N PHE A 131 -22.25 -7.75 -2.58
CA PHE A 131 -21.11 -7.25 -3.33
C PHE A 131 -20.63 -5.93 -2.73
N LEU A 132 -19.36 -5.94 -2.27
CA LEU A 132 -18.67 -4.80 -1.71
C LEU A 132 -17.73 -4.22 -2.77
N THR A 133 -17.83 -2.93 -3.05
CA THR A 133 -17.02 -2.26 -4.07
C THR A 133 -16.87 -0.77 -3.78
N ASP A 134 -16.20 -0.03 -4.66
CA ASP A 134 -16.11 1.42 -4.63
C ASP A 134 -16.58 2.05 -5.93
N THR A 135 -16.76 3.39 -5.93
CA THR A 135 -17.27 4.13 -7.10
C THR A 135 -16.26 4.22 -8.25
N THR A 136 -14.98 3.91 -8.03
CA THR A 136 -13.94 3.90 -9.07
C THR A 136 -13.83 2.55 -9.77
N SER A 137 -14.25 1.48 -9.10
CA SER A 137 -14.18 0.10 -9.61
C SER A 137 -15.46 -0.32 -10.31
N ALA A 138 -16.63 0.13 -9.82
CA ALA A 138 -17.94 -0.24 -10.38
C ALA A 138 -18.68 0.97 -10.94
N ALA A 139 -18.72 1.09 -12.26
CA ALA A 139 -19.49 2.10 -12.95
C ALA A 139 -21.00 1.98 -12.63
N PRO A 140 -21.79 3.08 -12.72
CA PRO A 140 -23.24 3.05 -12.44
C PRO A 140 -23.99 1.94 -13.19
N ALA A 141 -23.68 1.71 -14.47
CA ALA A 141 -24.32 0.66 -15.26
C ALA A 141 -24.06 -0.76 -14.70
N VAL A 142 -22.87 -1.05 -14.20
CA VAL A 142 -22.53 -2.32 -13.55
C VAL A 142 -23.35 -2.51 -12.28
N ARG A 143 -23.45 -1.45 -11.46
CA ARG A 143 -24.28 -1.45 -10.26
C ARG A 143 -25.75 -1.76 -10.57
N GLU A 144 -26.30 -1.09 -11.57
CA GLU A 144 -27.72 -1.27 -11.96
C GLU A 144 -28.00 -2.70 -12.42
N GLN A 145 -27.09 -3.28 -13.21
CA GLN A 145 -27.20 -4.68 -13.65
C GLN A 145 -27.17 -5.65 -12.46
N LEU A 146 -26.26 -5.46 -11.51
CA LEU A 146 -26.15 -6.33 -10.33
C LEU A 146 -27.36 -6.17 -9.41
N ARG A 147 -27.86 -4.95 -9.19
CA ARG A 147 -29.07 -4.70 -8.40
C ARG A 147 -30.33 -5.24 -9.06
N ALA A 148 -30.46 -5.14 -10.40
CA ALA A 148 -31.55 -5.74 -11.14
C ALA A 148 -31.57 -7.29 -11.04
N ALA A 149 -30.42 -7.90 -10.82
CA ALA A 149 -30.29 -9.33 -10.51
C ALA A 149 -30.60 -9.67 -9.04
N GLY A 150 -31.00 -8.68 -8.21
CA GLY A 150 -31.38 -8.89 -6.80
C GLY A 150 -30.19 -8.88 -5.84
N LEU A 151 -28.99 -8.48 -6.28
CA LEU A 151 -27.79 -8.45 -5.44
C LEU A 151 -27.72 -7.18 -4.59
N ALA A 152 -27.44 -7.31 -3.31
CA ALA A 152 -27.10 -6.19 -2.44
C ALA A 152 -25.71 -5.65 -2.84
N VAL A 153 -25.64 -4.43 -3.36
CA VAL A 153 -24.40 -3.77 -3.78
C VAL A 153 -24.13 -2.57 -2.87
N VAL A 154 -23.04 -2.65 -2.09
CA VAL A 154 -22.61 -1.61 -1.16
C VAL A 154 -21.33 -0.95 -1.67
N TYR A 155 -21.38 0.37 -1.86
CA TYR A 155 -20.22 1.18 -2.21
C TYR A 155 -19.54 1.74 -0.98
N PHE A 156 -18.21 1.81 -1.02
CA PHE A 156 -17.37 2.42 0.00
C PHE A 156 -16.60 3.60 -0.58
N ASP A 157 -16.02 4.41 0.30
CA ASP A 157 -15.19 5.55 -0.09
C ASP A 157 -13.95 5.08 -0.86
N PRO A 158 -13.71 5.57 -2.08
CA PRO A 158 -12.52 5.22 -2.85
C PRO A 158 -11.25 5.95 -2.39
N GLN A 159 -11.36 6.98 -1.54
CA GLN A 159 -10.20 7.77 -1.12
C GLN A 159 -9.22 6.94 -0.29
N ARG A 160 -7.94 7.19 -0.51
CA ARG A 160 -6.83 6.51 0.19
C ARG A 160 -6.08 7.53 1.03
N THR A 161 -6.53 7.68 2.28
CA THR A 161 -5.95 8.58 3.28
C THR A 161 -5.74 7.84 4.59
N MET A 162 -4.80 8.28 5.41
CA MET A 162 -4.56 7.66 6.72
C MET A 162 -5.81 7.76 7.61
N ASP A 163 -6.50 8.90 7.60
CA ASP A 163 -7.71 9.12 8.39
C ASP A 163 -8.91 8.28 7.89
N GLY A 164 -8.91 7.87 6.62
CA GLY A 164 -9.97 7.07 6.01
C GLY A 164 -9.92 5.58 6.38
N VAL A 165 -8.77 5.07 6.87
CA VAL A 165 -8.58 3.63 7.13
C VAL A 165 -9.58 3.10 8.16
N VAL A 166 -9.68 3.75 9.30
CA VAL A 166 -10.54 3.31 10.42
C VAL A 166 -12.02 3.41 10.08
N PRO A 167 -12.54 4.54 9.57
CA PRO A 167 -13.94 4.64 9.14
C PRO A 167 -14.33 3.61 8.09
N GLN A 168 -13.43 3.26 7.16
CA GLN A 168 -13.72 2.26 6.15
C GLN A 168 -13.85 0.85 6.75
N ILE A 169 -12.97 0.48 7.71
CA ILE A 169 -13.09 -0.79 8.45
C ILE A 169 -14.43 -0.89 9.15
N GLU A 170 -14.83 0.17 9.87
CA GLU A 170 -16.10 0.22 10.57
C GLU A 170 -17.30 0.13 9.62
N ALA A 171 -17.25 0.84 8.48
CA ALA A 171 -18.30 0.80 7.46
C ALA A 171 -18.46 -0.60 6.84
N VAL A 172 -17.36 -1.29 6.53
CA VAL A 172 -17.40 -2.67 5.99
C VAL A 172 -17.99 -3.62 7.04
N ALA A 173 -17.58 -3.50 8.29
CA ALA A 173 -18.10 -4.33 9.38
C ALA A 173 -19.60 -4.09 9.62
N ALA A 174 -20.06 -2.84 9.58
CA ALA A 174 -21.47 -2.50 9.70
C ALA A 174 -22.29 -3.11 8.56
N ALA A 175 -21.80 -3.01 7.31
CA ALA A 175 -22.48 -3.59 6.15
C ALA A 175 -22.56 -5.12 6.21
N LEU A 176 -21.64 -5.78 6.90
CA LEU A 176 -21.62 -7.23 7.08
C LEU A 176 -22.28 -7.70 8.39
N GLY A 177 -22.90 -6.79 9.15
CA GLY A 177 -23.60 -7.13 10.40
C GLY A 177 -22.67 -7.53 11.55
N VAL A 178 -21.44 -7.03 11.58
CA VAL A 178 -20.42 -7.35 12.62
C VAL A 178 -19.78 -6.08 13.21
N PRO A 179 -20.57 -5.08 13.63
CA PRO A 179 -20.03 -3.77 14.05
C PRO A 179 -19.05 -3.86 15.22
N ASP A 180 -19.26 -4.75 16.20
CA ASP A 180 -18.35 -4.92 17.35
C ASP A 180 -16.97 -5.43 16.89
N ARG A 181 -16.93 -6.31 15.90
CA ARG A 181 -15.68 -6.76 15.27
C ARG A 181 -15.03 -5.62 14.48
N GLY A 182 -15.84 -4.78 13.85
CA GLY A 182 -15.38 -3.55 13.22
C GLY A 182 -14.66 -2.64 14.19
N ALA A 183 -15.28 -2.35 15.35
CA ALA A 183 -14.69 -1.52 16.39
C ALA A 183 -13.37 -2.13 16.93
N GLN A 184 -13.33 -3.44 17.15
CA GLN A 184 -12.12 -4.15 17.60
C GLN A 184 -10.99 -4.07 16.57
N LEU A 185 -11.27 -4.32 15.28
CA LEU A 185 -10.30 -4.24 14.19
C LEU A 185 -9.82 -2.81 13.97
N ALA A 186 -10.75 -1.85 13.99
CA ALA A 186 -10.47 -0.42 13.86
C ALA A 186 -9.53 0.08 14.97
N GLN A 187 -9.78 -0.32 16.24
CA GLN A 187 -8.89 0.05 17.34
C GLN A 187 -7.50 -0.53 17.16
N ARG A 188 -7.37 -1.83 16.86
CA ARG A 188 -6.08 -2.46 16.60
C ARG A 188 -5.32 -1.73 15.46
N THR A 189 -5.99 -1.46 14.35
CA THR A 189 -5.37 -0.80 13.20
C THR A 189 -4.94 0.63 13.54
N ARG A 190 -5.74 1.37 14.31
CA ARG A 190 -5.39 2.71 14.80
C ARG A 190 -4.12 2.69 15.64
N ASP A 191 -4.04 1.75 16.58
CA ASP A 191 -2.89 1.62 17.48
C ASP A 191 -1.62 1.24 16.71
N GLU A 192 -1.73 0.32 15.74
CA GLU A 192 -0.62 -0.06 14.86
C GLU A 192 -0.13 1.11 13.99
N ILE A 193 -1.04 1.91 13.41
CA ILE A 193 -0.68 3.11 12.65
C ILE A 193 0.01 4.13 13.54
N ALA A 194 -0.55 4.42 14.72
CA ALA A 194 0.02 5.39 15.65
C ALA A 194 1.41 4.97 16.12
N ALA A 195 1.61 3.70 16.46
CA ALA A 195 2.91 3.16 16.86
C ALA A 195 3.94 3.26 15.72
N ALA A 196 3.56 2.87 14.49
CA ALA A 196 4.44 2.93 13.34
C ALA A 196 4.84 4.38 13.01
N THR A 197 3.89 5.31 13.01
CA THR A 197 4.17 6.73 12.73
C THR A 197 5.04 7.37 13.80
N ALA A 198 4.83 7.04 15.08
CA ALA A 198 5.66 7.55 16.18
C ALA A 198 7.09 7.02 16.16
N ALA A 199 7.34 5.88 15.52
CA ALA A 199 8.67 5.28 15.40
C ALA A 199 9.48 5.81 14.20
N VAL A 200 8.88 6.63 13.33
CA VAL A 200 9.56 7.19 12.15
C VAL A 200 10.69 8.11 12.60
N PRO A 201 11.94 7.92 12.10
CA PRO A 201 13.05 8.81 12.43
C PRO A 201 12.81 10.24 11.89
N GLU A 202 13.08 11.24 12.72
CA GLU A 202 13.07 12.64 12.28
C GLU A 202 14.21 12.90 11.29
N GLN A 203 13.90 13.57 10.18
CA GLN A 203 14.86 13.99 9.17
C GLN A 203 14.72 15.49 8.90
N ASP A 204 15.83 16.21 8.92
CA ASP A 204 15.90 17.63 8.60
C ASP A 204 17.05 17.90 7.61
N PRO A 205 16.76 18.28 6.36
CA PRO A 205 15.42 18.39 5.75
C PRO A 205 14.78 17.01 5.50
N PRO A 206 13.43 16.92 5.39
CA PRO A 206 12.73 15.69 5.09
C PRO A 206 13.07 15.21 3.67
N LEU A 207 13.13 13.88 3.50
CA LEU A 207 13.42 13.26 2.20
C LEU A 207 12.30 13.53 1.18
N ARG A 208 12.69 13.86 -0.04
CA ARG A 208 11.79 13.93 -1.19
C ARG A 208 11.60 12.53 -1.76
N ILE A 209 10.40 11.99 -1.70
CA ILE A 209 10.09 10.62 -2.14
C ILE A 209 9.14 10.70 -3.32
N ALA A 210 9.50 10.10 -4.46
CA ALA A 210 8.62 9.99 -5.61
C ALA A 210 8.05 8.57 -5.69
N PHE A 211 6.73 8.42 -5.61
CA PHE A 211 6.10 7.15 -5.97
C PHE A 211 5.90 7.08 -7.49
N LEU A 212 6.35 5.98 -8.10
CA LEU A 212 6.17 5.72 -9.52
C LEU A 212 5.25 4.51 -9.74
N TYR A 213 4.17 4.74 -10.47
CA TYR A 213 3.32 3.66 -10.94
C TYR A 213 3.82 3.19 -12.31
N LEU A 214 4.25 1.93 -12.37
CA LEU A 214 4.89 1.33 -13.54
C LEU A 214 4.10 0.10 -13.99
N ARG A 215 3.83 0.00 -15.31
CA ARG A 215 3.31 -1.22 -15.95
C ARG A 215 3.95 -1.34 -17.33
N SER A 216 5.00 -2.15 -17.43
CA SER A 216 5.91 -2.19 -18.57
C SER A 216 6.44 -0.79 -18.93
N THR A 217 7.06 -0.66 -20.08
CA THR A 217 7.50 0.66 -20.60
C THR A 217 6.35 1.53 -21.15
N ALA A 218 5.14 0.97 -21.21
CA ALA A 218 3.96 1.67 -21.76
C ALA A 218 3.28 2.60 -20.76
N ILE A 219 3.33 2.28 -19.45
CA ILE A 219 2.71 3.09 -18.41
C ILE A 219 3.78 3.42 -17.37
N THR A 220 4.17 4.69 -17.36
CA THR A 220 5.11 5.26 -16.40
C THR A 220 4.52 6.56 -15.89
N MET A 221 4.07 6.57 -14.63
CA MET A 221 3.38 7.71 -14.01
C MET A 221 4.03 8.06 -12.69
N ILE A 222 4.07 9.35 -12.37
CA ILE A 222 4.43 9.86 -11.04
C ILE A 222 3.15 10.17 -10.27
N ALA A 223 3.14 9.82 -9.00
CA ALA A 223 2.05 10.16 -8.09
C ALA A 223 2.10 11.64 -7.68
N GLY A 224 0.95 12.16 -7.36
CA GLY A 224 0.72 13.47 -6.79
C GLY A 224 -0.39 13.41 -5.72
N PRO A 225 -1.04 14.55 -5.41
CA PRO A 225 -2.00 14.63 -4.32
C PRO A 225 -3.22 13.73 -4.56
N GLY A 226 -3.65 13.02 -3.52
CA GLY A 226 -4.80 12.11 -3.58
C GLY A 226 -4.52 10.75 -4.22
N SER A 227 -3.27 10.42 -4.53
CA SER A 227 -2.86 9.10 -5.03
C SER A 227 -2.90 8.01 -3.96
N GLY A 228 -2.88 8.39 -2.68
CA GLY A 228 -2.61 7.53 -1.54
C GLY A 228 -1.10 7.39 -1.26
N ALA A 229 -0.25 7.41 -2.28
CA ALA A 229 1.19 7.41 -2.06
C ALA A 229 1.65 8.66 -1.30
N ASP A 230 1.06 9.83 -1.60
CA ASP A 230 1.27 11.08 -0.88
C ASP A 230 0.99 10.94 0.64
N ALA A 231 -0.09 10.27 1.00
CA ALA A 231 -0.45 10.02 2.41
C ALA A 231 0.54 9.06 3.11
N LEU A 232 1.01 8.00 2.43
CA LEU A 232 2.03 7.09 2.97
C LEU A 232 3.39 7.78 3.11
N ILE A 233 3.80 8.56 2.11
CA ILE A 233 5.05 9.34 2.13
C ILE A 233 5.03 10.31 3.31
N ALA A 234 3.92 11.02 3.54
CA ALA A 234 3.77 11.90 4.69
C ALA A 234 3.80 11.12 6.02
N ALA A 235 3.17 9.94 6.09
CA ALA A 235 3.14 9.11 7.29
C ALA A 235 4.54 8.61 7.71
N ILE A 236 5.48 8.47 6.78
CA ILE A 236 6.89 8.16 7.06
C ILE A 236 7.79 9.41 7.09
N GLY A 237 7.23 10.61 7.29
CA GLY A 237 7.98 11.85 7.46
C GLY A 237 8.64 12.39 6.18
N GLY A 238 8.28 11.89 5.01
CA GLY A 238 8.77 12.35 3.71
C GLY A 238 7.91 13.44 3.09
N VAL A 239 8.43 14.07 2.03
CA VAL A 239 7.72 15.00 1.16
C VAL A 239 7.44 14.31 -0.17
N ASP A 240 6.17 14.28 -0.60
CA ASP A 240 5.82 13.78 -1.93
C ASP A 240 6.44 14.65 -3.02
N ALA A 241 7.41 14.08 -3.73
CA ALA A 241 8.20 14.79 -4.73
C ALA A 241 7.37 15.23 -5.94
N GLY A 242 6.32 14.47 -6.28
CA GLY A 242 5.39 14.82 -7.36
C GLY A 242 4.59 16.07 -7.03
N THR A 243 3.92 16.09 -5.88
CA THR A 243 3.19 17.28 -5.39
C THR A 243 4.12 18.49 -5.25
N ALA A 244 5.30 18.31 -4.66
CA ALA A 244 6.27 19.38 -4.49
C ALA A 244 6.84 19.92 -5.83
N ALA A 245 6.76 19.14 -6.92
CA ALA A 245 7.12 19.55 -8.28
C ALA A 245 5.95 20.16 -9.07
N GLY A 246 4.76 20.28 -8.47
CA GLY A 246 3.59 20.89 -9.08
C GLY A 246 2.64 19.91 -9.79
N VAL A 247 2.79 18.60 -9.56
CA VAL A 247 1.78 17.62 -9.99
C VAL A 247 0.49 17.89 -9.21
N SER A 248 -0.62 18.08 -9.91
CA SER A 248 -1.94 18.40 -9.35
C SER A 248 -2.92 17.23 -9.39
N GLU A 249 -2.62 16.23 -10.22
CA GLU A 249 -3.47 15.04 -10.37
C GLU A 249 -2.91 13.86 -9.57
N PRO A 250 -3.74 12.92 -9.16
CA PRO A 250 -3.29 11.73 -8.43
C PRO A 250 -2.17 10.95 -9.14
N PHE A 251 -2.24 10.88 -10.48
CA PHE A 251 -1.21 10.25 -11.31
C PHE A 251 -1.05 11.00 -12.62
N THR A 252 0.18 11.36 -12.96
CA THR A 252 0.53 12.07 -14.20
C THR A 252 1.63 11.32 -14.94
N ALA A 253 1.56 11.24 -16.28
CA ALA A 253 2.61 10.62 -17.08
C ALA A 253 3.96 11.32 -16.84
N ILE A 254 5.02 10.53 -16.65
CA ILE A 254 6.37 11.04 -16.39
C ILE A 254 6.93 11.67 -17.66
N THR A 255 7.46 12.90 -17.50
CA THR A 255 8.37 13.51 -18.48
C THR A 255 9.77 13.58 -17.89
N SER A 256 10.81 13.61 -18.74
CA SER A 256 12.18 13.76 -18.27
C SER A 256 12.40 15.02 -17.46
N GLU A 257 11.83 16.14 -17.92
CA GLU A 257 11.90 17.44 -17.22
C GLU A 257 11.15 17.39 -15.88
N GLY A 258 9.92 16.82 -15.84
CA GLY A 258 9.13 16.66 -14.63
C GLY A 258 9.86 15.84 -13.58
N MET A 259 10.50 14.72 -13.97
CA MET A 259 11.28 13.87 -13.07
C MET A 259 12.52 14.58 -12.52
N ILE A 260 13.25 15.30 -13.38
CA ILE A 260 14.42 16.07 -12.95
C ILE A 260 14.01 17.19 -11.99
N ASN A 261 12.90 17.89 -12.25
CA ASN A 261 12.37 18.93 -11.38
C ASN A 261 11.86 18.38 -10.04
N ALA A 262 11.23 17.20 -10.04
CA ALA A 262 10.81 16.53 -8.82
C ALA A 262 12.01 16.19 -7.92
N ALA A 263 13.19 15.93 -8.50
CA ALA A 263 14.46 15.69 -7.81
C ALA A 263 14.34 14.79 -6.57
N PRO A 264 13.75 13.59 -6.68
CA PRO A 264 13.57 12.72 -5.52
C PRO A 264 14.90 12.22 -4.95
N ASP A 265 14.94 12.10 -3.61
CA ASP A 265 16.02 11.42 -2.87
C ASP A 265 15.81 9.92 -2.82
N VAL A 266 14.53 9.48 -2.90
CA VAL A 266 14.11 8.08 -2.91
C VAL A 266 13.02 7.89 -3.97
N ILE A 267 13.09 6.77 -4.69
CA ILE A 267 12.02 6.31 -5.57
C ILE A 267 11.30 5.15 -4.89
N LEU A 268 9.99 5.31 -4.67
CA LEU A 268 9.11 4.26 -4.16
C LEU A 268 8.33 3.65 -5.33
N VAL A 269 8.28 2.33 -5.41
CA VAL A 269 7.61 1.59 -6.49
C VAL A 269 6.88 0.36 -5.96
N MET A 270 5.94 -0.16 -6.73
CA MET A 270 5.41 -1.51 -6.51
C MET A 270 6.38 -2.55 -7.08
N THR A 271 6.54 -3.70 -6.40
CA THR A 271 7.48 -4.75 -6.77
C THR A 271 7.23 -5.28 -8.19
N ASP A 272 5.97 -5.63 -8.52
CA ASP A 272 5.63 -6.11 -9.88
C ASP A 272 5.79 -5.00 -10.92
N GLY A 273 5.52 -3.74 -10.53
CA GLY A 273 5.78 -2.58 -11.35
C GLY A 273 7.26 -2.44 -11.72
N LEU A 274 8.15 -2.55 -10.73
CA LEU A 274 9.60 -2.52 -10.94
C LEU A 274 10.08 -3.66 -11.84
N GLN A 275 9.59 -4.87 -11.60
CA GLN A 275 9.91 -6.03 -12.43
C GLN A 275 9.42 -5.85 -13.87
N SER A 276 8.26 -5.24 -14.08
CA SER A 276 7.64 -5.03 -15.40
C SER A 276 8.47 -4.16 -16.34
N VAL A 277 9.32 -3.27 -15.80
CA VAL A 277 10.24 -2.44 -16.57
C VAL A 277 11.64 -3.04 -16.71
N GLY A 278 11.89 -4.21 -16.12
CA GLY A 278 13.21 -4.89 -16.14
C GLY A 278 14.05 -4.61 -14.91
N GLY A 279 13.42 -4.41 -13.76
CA GLY A 279 14.08 -4.16 -12.48
C GLY A 279 14.79 -2.80 -12.41
N LEU A 280 15.80 -2.71 -11.55
CA LEU A 280 16.56 -1.46 -11.34
C LEU A 280 17.24 -0.94 -12.61
N ASP A 281 17.75 -1.83 -13.44
CA ASP A 281 18.44 -1.44 -14.68
C ASP A 281 17.46 -0.94 -15.74
N GLY A 282 16.23 -1.46 -15.76
CA GLY A 282 15.17 -0.95 -16.60
C GLY A 282 14.61 0.37 -16.08
N LEU A 283 14.45 0.51 -14.77
CA LEU A 283 14.01 1.75 -14.13
C LEU A 283 14.98 2.91 -14.43
N ALA A 284 16.30 2.67 -14.42
CA ALA A 284 17.30 3.68 -14.75
C ALA A 284 17.18 4.22 -16.18
N LYS A 285 16.49 3.49 -17.09
CA LYS A 285 16.24 3.91 -18.47
C LYS A 285 14.96 4.73 -18.63
N VAL A 286 14.12 4.80 -17.59
CA VAL A 286 12.94 5.68 -17.61
C VAL A 286 13.40 7.14 -17.66
N PRO A 287 12.83 7.96 -18.57
CA PRO A 287 13.32 9.31 -18.82
C PRO A 287 13.41 10.17 -17.54
N GLY A 288 14.57 10.78 -17.34
CA GLY A 288 14.84 11.69 -16.21
C GLY A 288 15.32 11.01 -14.93
N ILE A 289 15.10 9.70 -14.73
CA ILE A 289 15.43 9.02 -13.47
C ILE A 289 16.93 9.06 -13.17
N ALA A 290 17.78 8.69 -14.13
CA ALA A 290 19.23 8.65 -13.94
C ALA A 290 19.86 10.02 -13.56
N GLN A 291 19.16 11.14 -13.82
CA GLN A 291 19.59 12.49 -13.50
C GLN A 291 19.16 12.94 -12.10
N THR A 292 18.25 12.22 -11.42
CA THR A 292 17.81 12.53 -10.06
C THR A 292 18.82 12.08 -9.01
N PRO A 293 18.79 12.62 -7.78
CA PRO A 293 19.54 12.08 -6.65
C PRO A 293 19.28 10.58 -6.45
N ALA A 294 18.03 10.18 -6.38
CA ALA A 294 17.64 8.76 -6.23
C ALA A 294 18.18 7.86 -7.34
N GLY A 295 18.17 8.34 -8.60
CA GLY A 295 18.66 7.57 -9.73
C GLY A 295 20.18 7.37 -9.69
N ARG A 296 20.95 8.41 -9.33
CA ARG A 296 22.41 8.35 -9.18
C ARG A 296 22.84 7.39 -8.08
N ASP A 297 22.14 7.44 -6.94
CA ASP A 297 22.44 6.61 -5.77
C ASP A 297 21.77 5.23 -5.82
N ARG A 298 20.96 4.98 -6.87
CA ARG A 298 20.09 3.78 -7.02
C ARG A 298 19.21 3.56 -5.80
N ARG A 299 18.78 4.65 -5.15
CA ARG A 299 17.96 4.61 -3.94
C ARG A 299 16.49 4.38 -4.30
N VAL A 300 16.16 3.11 -4.45
CA VAL A 300 14.84 2.61 -4.84
C VAL A 300 14.31 1.71 -3.75
N VAL A 301 13.12 2.00 -3.27
CA VAL A 301 12.39 1.15 -2.32
C VAL A 301 11.22 0.53 -3.06
N ASP A 302 11.11 -0.78 -3.04
CA ASP A 302 9.94 -1.49 -3.56
C ASP A 302 9.13 -2.16 -2.45
N MET A 303 7.83 -2.30 -2.67
CA MET A 303 6.92 -3.03 -1.80
C MET A 303 5.87 -3.77 -2.63
N SER A 304 5.39 -4.90 -2.09
CA SER A 304 4.36 -5.73 -2.74
C SER A 304 3.13 -4.92 -3.17
N ASP A 305 2.70 -5.13 -4.42
CA ASP A 305 1.49 -4.54 -5.02
C ASP A 305 0.23 -4.85 -4.19
N ALA A 306 0.20 -6.00 -3.50
CA ALA A 306 -0.94 -6.44 -2.71
C ALA A 306 -1.23 -5.57 -1.48
N VAL A 307 -0.24 -4.81 -0.97
CA VAL A 307 -0.38 -4.11 0.31
C VAL A 307 -0.06 -2.62 0.25
N LEU A 308 0.82 -2.18 -0.64
CA LEU A 308 1.38 -0.81 -0.62
C LEU A 308 0.30 0.28 -0.59
N LEU A 309 -0.69 0.23 -1.48
CA LEU A 309 -1.76 1.23 -1.55
C LEU A 309 -3.12 0.70 -1.05
N SER A 310 -3.13 -0.36 -0.26
CA SER A 310 -4.40 -0.98 0.16
C SER A 310 -5.17 -0.15 1.19
N PHE A 311 -4.50 0.61 2.05
CA PHE A 311 -5.13 1.44 3.11
C PHE A 311 -6.21 0.67 3.90
N GLY A 312 -5.82 -0.50 4.39
CA GLY A 312 -6.69 -1.41 5.13
C GLY A 312 -6.05 -1.83 6.47
N PRO A 313 -6.41 -3.02 6.98
CA PRO A 313 -5.93 -3.52 8.27
C PRO A 313 -4.40 -3.65 8.39
N ASN A 314 -3.68 -3.71 7.26
CA ASN A 314 -2.20 -3.80 7.23
C ASN A 314 -1.50 -2.43 7.22
N THR A 315 -2.22 -1.30 7.22
CA THR A 315 -1.63 0.02 7.00
C THR A 315 -0.53 0.36 8.00
N GLY A 316 -0.69 0.05 9.29
CA GLY A 316 0.37 0.27 10.29
C GLY A 316 1.64 -0.52 9.99
N ARG A 317 1.50 -1.78 9.58
CA ARG A 317 2.63 -2.64 9.18
C ARG A 317 3.30 -2.13 7.89
N VAL A 318 2.54 -1.59 6.94
CA VAL A 318 3.06 -0.96 5.72
C VAL A 318 3.90 0.26 6.06
N VAL A 319 3.38 1.15 6.92
CA VAL A 319 4.11 2.37 7.38
C VAL A 319 5.43 1.98 8.05
N ALA A 320 5.41 1.00 8.98
CA ALA A 320 6.62 0.53 9.65
C ALA A 320 7.65 0.00 8.66
N ALA A 321 7.25 -0.93 7.76
CA ALA A 321 8.16 -1.53 6.79
C ALA A 321 8.72 -0.51 5.78
N LEU A 322 7.91 0.49 5.38
CA LEU A 322 8.39 1.58 4.52
C LEU A 322 9.40 2.47 5.26
N SER A 323 9.13 2.81 6.52
CA SER A 323 10.07 3.58 7.35
C SER A 323 11.41 2.85 7.48
N ASP A 324 11.40 1.57 7.82
CA ASP A 324 12.59 0.75 7.94
C ASP A 324 13.39 0.69 6.62
N ALA A 325 12.70 0.48 5.49
CA ALA A 325 13.35 0.40 4.18
C ALA A 325 13.90 1.74 3.69
N VAL A 326 13.25 2.85 4.03
CA VAL A 326 13.68 4.20 3.62
C VAL A 326 14.82 4.72 4.50
N TYR A 327 14.77 4.48 5.80
CA TYR A 327 15.71 5.08 6.77
C TYR A 327 16.78 4.11 7.26
N GLY A 328 16.61 2.80 7.08
CA GLY A 328 17.58 1.78 7.52
C GLY A 328 17.60 1.62 9.03
N ALA A 329 16.43 1.72 9.66
CA ALA A 329 16.29 1.62 11.12
C ALA A 329 16.31 0.16 11.61
#